data_4293fe3977ac247b426fa44d8d6182fb
#
_entry.id   4293fe3977ac247b426fa44d8d6182fb
#
_cell.length_a   1.000
_cell.length_b   1.000
_cell.length_c   1.000
_cell.angle_alpha   90.00
_cell.angle_beta   90.00
_cell.angle_gamma   90.00
#
_symmetry.space_group_name_H-M   'P 1'
#
loop_
_entity.id
_entity.type
_entity.pdbx_description
1 polymer ?
#
loop_
_entity_poly.entity_id
_entity_poly.type
_entity_poly.pdbx_seq_one_letter_code
_entity_poly.pdbx_strand_id
1 'polypeptide(L)'
;MTPRLITPAAALDSIRRKVHQKWAAAVCAELGAEESVTFSVPLRPGVSTGSAVARLGYPDWHEWHMRWREFADRTGVLIVRKPVSVQGVTDEYPAMLVAGLDAAVALVSGTEPPTVDIDRARALASSLRSAGAVLTPATLRSVYALGADDAEVLLSAVTWLRENPDASAWTARQLPVPGMHTKWLDTHGALLRDAAGRDVRAEVRSRPTVLHLTYVDPGHAASGSRRHDAWTTGDTHDIAYRPRIVLVVENRDSRLWFPPVPGTIVVEGGGKAAASLLANVPWIRAADRIVYWGDIDADGYMILDRFRAALAEPAPGGAPPKSVTSILMDAADLHQYAPHGVNHDRSGRLIKPCPAILRHLTEAEAIAYDTIATVGPTPFRRIEQEAIPLAHAATRLLDVSASSHP
;
A
#
# COMPACT_ATOMS: atom_id res chain seq x y z
N MET A 1 39.64 -15.73 11.66
CA MET A 1 39.58 -14.43 10.93
C MET A 1 40.97 -14.12 10.39
N THR A 2 41.10 -13.75 9.12
CA THR A 2 42.37 -13.35 8.53
C THR A 2 42.85 -12.03 9.21
N PRO A 3 44.09 -11.95 9.70
CA PRO A 3 44.65 -10.71 10.31
C PRO A 3 44.61 -9.57 9.30
N ARG A 4 44.07 -8.41 9.73
CA ARG A 4 43.99 -7.21 8.88
C ARG A 4 44.18 -5.92 9.71
N LEU A 5 44.90 -4.95 9.15
CA LEU A 5 45.00 -3.61 9.69
C LEU A 5 44.05 -2.66 8.94
N ILE A 6 43.23 -1.95 9.67
CA ILE A 6 42.30 -0.96 9.10
C ILE A 6 42.98 0.40 9.10
N THR A 7 43.03 1.05 7.98
CA THR A 7 43.56 2.42 7.85
C THR A 7 42.54 3.45 8.37
N PRO A 8 42.96 4.66 8.77
CA PRO A 8 42.05 5.75 9.13
C PRO A 8 40.99 6.02 8.03
N ALA A 9 41.37 6.04 6.75
CA ALA A 9 40.43 6.24 5.65
C ALA A 9 39.34 5.13 5.59
N ALA A 10 39.77 3.87 5.68
CA ALA A 10 38.81 2.75 5.69
C ALA A 10 37.90 2.76 6.94
N ALA A 11 38.39 3.24 8.06
CA ALA A 11 37.56 3.40 9.26
C ALA A 11 36.57 4.54 9.11
N LEU A 12 36.93 5.66 8.50
CA LEU A 12 36.02 6.77 8.19
C LEU A 12 34.91 6.31 7.23
N ASP A 13 35.23 5.53 6.19
CA ASP A 13 34.22 4.95 5.32
C ASP A 13 33.24 4.02 6.06
N SER A 14 33.74 3.29 7.06
CA SER A 14 32.90 2.45 7.91
C SER A 14 32.00 3.30 8.83
N ILE A 15 32.54 4.37 9.44
CA ILE A 15 31.76 5.31 10.25
C ILE A 15 30.68 5.96 9.40
N ARG A 16 31.00 6.46 8.21
CA ARG A 16 30.04 7.08 7.29
C ARG A 16 28.84 6.17 7.02
N ARG A 17 29.09 4.91 6.64
CA ARG A 17 28.03 3.92 6.43
C ARG A 17 27.18 3.68 7.66
N LYS A 18 27.80 3.59 8.83
CA LYS A 18 27.10 3.39 10.11
C LYS A 18 26.26 4.62 10.49
N VAL A 19 26.76 5.84 10.31
CA VAL A 19 26.01 7.07 10.52
C VAL A 19 24.78 7.06 9.61
N HIS A 20 24.95 6.83 8.31
CA HIS A 20 23.85 6.77 7.36
C HIS A 20 22.77 5.74 7.76
N GLN A 21 23.17 4.60 8.30
CA GLN A 21 22.24 3.53 8.71
C GLN A 21 21.57 3.81 10.06
N LYS A 22 22.26 4.45 11.01
CA LYS A 22 21.86 4.48 12.42
C LYS A 22 21.56 5.87 12.98
N TRP A 23 21.68 6.96 12.19
CA TRP A 23 21.46 8.32 12.67
C TRP A 23 20.11 8.50 13.37
N ALA A 24 19.02 7.98 12.80
CA ALA A 24 17.71 8.14 13.38
C ALA A 24 17.56 7.40 14.72
N ALA A 25 18.18 6.23 14.85
CA ALA A 25 18.21 5.52 16.13
C ALA A 25 19.04 6.29 17.17
N ALA A 26 20.15 6.91 16.74
CA ALA A 26 20.97 7.71 17.64
C ALA A 26 20.21 8.97 18.12
N VAL A 27 19.54 9.68 17.22
CA VAL A 27 18.72 10.85 17.58
C VAL A 27 17.54 10.47 18.49
N CYS A 28 16.86 9.35 18.22
CA CYS A 28 15.78 8.87 19.08
C CYS A 28 16.30 8.51 20.49
N ALA A 29 17.47 7.88 20.60
CA ALA A 29 18.08 7.52 21.88
C ALA A 29 18.46 8.76 22.71
N GLU A 30 18.90 9.86 22.09
CA GLU A 30 19.18 11.12 22.78
C GLU A 30 17.94 11.73 23.46
N LEU A 31 16.76 11.50 22.90
CA LEU A 31 15.48 11.98 23.45
C LEU A 31 14.82 10.99 24.42
N GLY A 32 15.19 9.72 24.38
CA GLY A 32 14.69 8.65 25.25
C GLY A 32 15.54 8.46 26.51
N ALA A 33 15.13 7.48 27.33
CA ALA A 33 15.94 6.97 28.43
C ALA A 33 16.84 5.78 28.00
N GLU A 34 17.00 5.59 26.69
CA GLU A 34 17.78 4.48 26.12
C GLU A 34 19.28 4.77 26.16
N GLU A 35 20.12 3.73 26.12
CA GLU A 35 21.55 3.88 26.01
C GLU A 35 21.94 4.63 24.73
N SER A 36 22.86 5.58 24.84
CA SER A 36 23.36 6.34 23.71
C SER A 36 23.99 5.44 22.64
N VAL A 37 23.60 5.65 21.39
CA VAL A 37 24.14 4.88 20.26
C VAL A 37 25.58 5.29 19.99
N THR A 38 26.50 4.33 20.06
CA THR A 38 27.91 4.54 19.73
C THR A 38 28.25 3.94 18.36
N PHE A 39 29.13 4.62 17.65
CA PHE A 39 29.67 4.22 16.35
C PHE A 39 31.09 3.69 16.55
N SER A 40 31.29 2.39 16.46
CA SER A 40 32.56 1.74 16.70
C SER A 40 33.09 0.98 15.49
N VAL A 41 34.39 1.01 15.27
CA VAL A 41 35.11 0.28 14.21
C VAL A 41 36.30 -0.45 14.79
N PRO A 42 36.38 -1.80 14.69
CA PRO A 42 37.55 -2.55 15.06
C PRO A 42 38.70 -2.23 14.09
N LEU A 43 39.87 -1.86 14.63
CA LEU A 43 40.97 -1.35 13.85
C LEU A 43 41.98 -2.41 13.42
N ARG A 44 42.04 -3.51 14.16
CA ARG A 44 42.95 -4.65 13.91
C ARG A 44 42.25 -6.00 14.06
N PRO A 45 41.21 -6.29 13.25
CA PRO A 45 40.51 -7.56 13.36
C PRO A 45 41.44 -8.74 13.11
N GLY A 46 41.40 -9.74 14.01
CA GLY A 46 42.24 -10.94 13.95
C GLY A 46 43.72 -10.73 14.42
N VAL A 47 44.07 -9.54 14.93
CA VAL A 47 45.41 -9.26 15.44
C VAL A 47 45.36 -9.01 16.95
N SER A 48 45.61 -10.07 17.73
CA SER A 48 45.62 -10.03 19.20
C SER A 48 46.93 -10.57 19.80
N THR A 49 47.83 -11.11 18.99
CA THR A 49 49.08 -11.76 19.43
C THR A 49 50.25 -11.31 18.60
N GLY A 50 51.45 -11.40 19.16
CA GLY A 50 52.72 -11.07 18.47
C GLY A 50 52.95 -11.94 17.21
N SER A 51 52.48 -13.20 17.21
CA SER A 51 52.57 -14.06 16.02
C SER A 51 51.66 -13.58 14.87
N ALA A 52 50.53 -12.93 15.17
CA ALA A 52 49.69 -12.30 14.16
C ALA A 52 50.36 -11.03 13.60
N VAL A 53 51.04 -10.25 14.44
CA VAL A 53 51.85 -9.07 14.04
C VAL A 53 53.01 -9.50 13.14
N ALA A 54 53.75 -10.56 13.53
CA ALA A 54 54.86 -11.07 12.72
C ALA A 54 54.45 -11.48 11.30
N ARG A 55 53.22 -12.07 11.15
CA ARG A 55 52.65 -12.42 9.84
C ARG A 55 52.31 -11.22 8.97
N LEU A 56 51.98 -10.08 9.58
CA LEU A 56 51.67 -8.83 8.86
C LEU A 56 52.95 -8.05 8.50
N GLY A 57 54.05 -8.28 9.21
CA GLY A 57 55.31 -7.50 9.10
C GLY A 57 55.37 -6.41 10.16
N TYR A 58 56.54 -6.34 10.85
CA TYR A 58 56.76 -5.31 11.88
C TYR A 58 56.81 -3.88 11.33
N PRO A 59 57.37 -3.62 10.13
CA PRO A 59 57.32 -2.27 9.54
C PRO A 59 55.90 -1.78 9.31
N ASP A 60 55.06 -2.64 8.70
CA ASP A 60 53.66 -2.29 8.43
C ASP A 60 52.85 -2.06 9.69
N TRP A 61 53.12 -2.85 10.75
CA TRP A 61 52.52 -2.70 12.07
C TRP A 61 52.92 -1.35 12.70
N HIS A 62 54.18 -0.98 12.62
CA HIS A 62 54.70 0.28 13.20
C HIS A 62 54.11 1.48 12.46
N GLU A 63 54.16 1.47 11.13
CA GLU A 63 53.62 2.54 10.29
C GLU A 63 52.12 2.72 10.54
N TRP A 64 51.33 1.60 10.58
CA TRP A 64 49.94 1.65 10.92
C TRP A 64 49.67 2.25 12.31
N HIS A 65 50.46 1.90 13.33
CA HIS A 65 50.36 2.47 14.67
C HIS A 65 50.61 3.99 14.68
N MET A 66 51.62 4.43 14.01
CA MET A 66 51.96 5.86 13.92
C MET A 66 50.87 6.67 13.21
N ARG A 67 50.32 6.15 12.12
CA ARG A 67 49.18 6.77 11.42
C ARG A 67 47.95 6.93 12.33
N TRP A 68 47.66 5.94 13.16
CA TRP A 68 46.55 6.02 14.10
C TRP A 68 46.80 6.99 15.25
N ARG A 69 48.02 7.12 15.69
CA ARG A 69 48.43 8.12 16.70
C ARG A 69 48.22 9.54 16.14
N GLU A 70 48.79 9.81 14.98
CA GLU A 70 48.63 11.11 14.29
C GLU A 70 47.15 11.44 14.03
N PHE A 71 46.36 10.45 13.59
CA PHE A 71 44.94 10.63 13.35
C PHE A 71 44.18 10.99 14.64
N ALA A 72 44.44 10.28 15.74
CA ALA A 72 43.81 10.57 17.02
C ALA A 72 44.20 11.96 17.57
N ASP A 73 45.49 12.33 17.48
CA ASP A 73 45.98 13.64 17.93
C ASP A 73 45.34 14.78 17.13
N ARG A 74 45.13 14.60 15.84
CA ARG A 74 44.49 15.59 14.96
C ARG A 74 42.97 15.70 15.14
N THR A 75 42.27 14.59 15.38
CA THR A 75 40.81 14.58 15.40
C THR A 75 40.19 14.58 16.79
N GLY A 76 40.97 14.29 17.82
CA GLY A 76 40.48 14.13 19.20
C GLY A 76 39.57 12.93 19.42
N VAL A 77 39.46 12.03 18.43
CA VAL A 77 38.54 10.89 18.54
C VAL A 77 39.05 9.85 19.54
N LEU A 78 38.12 9.23 20.26
CA LEU A 78 38.45 8.18 21.22
C LEU A 78 38.90 6.89 20.50
N ILE A 79 40.17 6.52 20.75
CA ILE A 79 40.73 5.24 20.34
C ILE A 79 40.94 4.38 21.58
N VAL A 80 40.13 3.33 21.67
CA VAL A 80 40.30 2.29 22.68
C VAL A 80 41.54 1.49 22.33
N ARG A 81 42.48 1.39 23.27
CA ARG A 81 43.74 0.64 23.12
C ARG A 81 43.63 -0.68 23.86
N LYS A 82 44.36 -1.69 23.41
CA LYS A 82 44.47 -3.01 24.07
C LYS A 82 45.91 -3.51 23.96
N PRO A 83 46.40 -4.21 24.98
CA PRO A 83 47.77 -4.71 24.98
C PRO A 83 48.00 -5.78 23.90
N VAL A 84 49.18 -5.74 23.30
CA VAL A 84 49.71 -6.81 22.42
C VAL A 84 51.21 -6.95 22.75
N SER A 85 51.67 -8.19 22.93
CA SER A 85 53.09 -8.49 23.10
C SER A 85 53.73 -8.67 21.72
N VAL A 86 54.68 -7.80 21.39
CA VAL A 86 55.44 -7.79 20.13
C VAL A 86 56.92 -7.92 20.46
N GLN A 87 57.59 -8.95 19.98
CA GLN A 87 59.02 -9.22 20.25
C GLN A 87 59.37 -9.20 21.76
N GLY A 88 58.49 -9.75 22.61
CA GLY A 88 58.70 -9.79 24.05
C GLY A 88 58.36 -8.53 24.83
N VAL A 89 58.01 -7.44 24.14
CA VAL A 89 57.57 -6.16 24.76
C VAL A 89 56.03 -6.09 24.64
N THR A 90 55.37 -5.91 25.76
CA THR A 90 53.90 -5.69 25.79
C THR A 90 53.64 -4.20 25.90
N ASP A 91 52.88 -3.68 24.93
CA ASP A 91 52.46 -2.27 24.86
C ASP A 91 51.01 -2.17 24.38
N GLU A 92 50.40 -1.00 24.58
CA GLU A 92 49.02 -0.73 24.20
C GLU A 92 48.90 -0.16 22.79
N TYR A 93 48.16 -0.88 21.93
CA TYR A 93 47.96 -0.52 20.53
C TYR A 93 46.50 -0.21 20.23
N PRO A 94 46.21 0.65 19.24
CA PRO A 94 44.86 0.94 18.80
C PRO A 94 44.06 -0.34 18.51
N ALA A 95 42.87 -0.49 19.12
CA ALA A 95 42.03 -1.67 18.98
C ALA A 95 40.69 -1.32 18.37
N MET A 96 40.10 -0.19 18.76
CA MET A 96 38.77 0.21 18.31
C MET A 96 38.65 1.74 18.29
N LEU A 97 38.11 2.28 17.20
CA LEU A 97 37.61 3.64 17.15
C LEU A 97 36.20 3.65 17.71
N VAL A 98 35.91 4.60 18.62
CA VAL A 98 34.57 4.78 19.21
C VAL A 98 34.18 6.25 19.12
N ALA A 99 33.01 6.54 18.60
CA ALA A 99 32.49 7.89 18.48
C ALA A 99 31.01 7.95 18.87
N GLY A 100 30.59 8.98 19.59
CA GLY A 100 29.20 9.37 19.71
C GLY A 100 28.70 10.00 18.40
N LEU A 101 27.41 10.36 18.34
CA LEU A 101 26.77 10.86 17.09
C LEU A 101 27.51 12.10 16.57
N ASP A 102 27.73 13.13 17.40
CA ASP A 102 28.36 14.39 16.96
C ASP A 102 29.80 14.19 16.48
N ALA A 103 30.59 13.41 17.24
CA ALA A 103 31.96 13.09 16.85
C ALA A 103 31.99 12.25 15.55
N ALA A 104 31.08 11.30 15.38
CA ALA A 104 30.99 10.51 14.16
C ALA A 104 30.59 11.35 12.94
N VAL A 105 29.69 12.29 13.09
CA VAL A 105 29.28 13.24 12.04
C VAL A 105 30.44 14.18 11.70
N ALA A 106 31.10 14.75 12.69
CA ALA A 106 32.26 15.63 12.50
C ALA A 106 33.41 14.93 11.75
N LEU A 107 33.67 13.64 12.06
CA LEU A 107 34.70 12.84 11.37
C LEU A 107 34.42 12.63 9.88
N VAL A 108 33.16 12.62 9.46
CA VAL A 108 32.77 12.36 8.07
C VAL A 108 32.23 13.60 7.36
N SER A 109 32.26 14.76 7.99
CA SER A 109 31.89 16.05 7.38
C SER A 109 32.73 16.35 6.15
N GLY A 110 32.09 16.86 5.08
CA GLY A 110 32.78 17.19 3.83
C GLY A 110 33.03 15.99 2.91
N THR A 111 32.52 14.79 3.23
CA THR A 111 32.60 13.61 2.34
C THR A 111 31.34 13.48 1.47
N GLU A 112 31.50 12.99 0.24
CA GLU A 112 30.39 12.65 -0.66
C GLU A 112 29.93 11.19 -0.43
N PRO A 113 28.62 10.86 -0.40
CA PRO A 113 27.46 11.76 -0.41
C PRO A 113 27.34 12.55 0.91
N PRO A 114 26.58 13.69 0.90
CA PRO A 114 26.44 14.54 2.08
C PRO A 114 25.82 13.76 3.24
N THR A 115 26.33 14.02 4.43
CA THR A 115 25.78 13.44 5.66
C THR A 115 24.40 14.02 5.97
N VAL A 116 23.58 13.24 6.69
CA VAL A 116 22.31 13.71 7.24
C VAL A 116 22.52 14.97 8.08
N ASP A 117 21.69 15.96 7.90
CA ASP A 117 21.62 17.13 8.76
C ASP A 117 21.06 16.71 10.13
N ILE A 118 21.93 16.51 11.10
CA ILE A 118 21.56 16.00 12.43
C ILE A 118 20.81 17.06 13.23
N ASP A 119 21.09 18.34 13.06
CA ASP A 119 20.40 19.40 13.80
C ASP A 119 18.95 19.50 13.32
N ARG A 120 18.70 19.41 12.02
CA ARG A 120 17.36 19.27 11.47
C ARG A 120 16.65 18.00 11.97
N ALA A 121 17.36 16.87 12.03
CA ALA A 121 16.80 15.62 12.52
C ALA A 121 16.41 15.70 14.01
N ARG A 122 17.23 16.33 14.85
CA ARG A 122 16.94 16.60 16.27
C ARG A 122 15.74 17.53 16.44
N ALA A 123 15.67 18.61 15.65
CA ALA A 123 14.54 19.54 15.68
C ALA A 123 13.23 18.83 15.33
N LEU A 124 13.22 18.01 14.27
CA LEU A 124 12.05 17.19 13.88
C LEU A 124 11.66 16.19 14.96
N ALA A 125 12.64 15.47 15.54
CA ALA A 125 12.37 14.50 16.59
C ALA A 125 11.79 15.17 17.85
N SER A 126 12.30 16.35 18.22
CA SER A 126 11.76 17.15 19.33
C SER A 126 10.34 17.62 19.04
N SER A 127 10.06 18.11 17.83
CA SER A 127 8.72 18.53 17.39
C SER A 127 7.71 17.38 17.42
N LEU A 128 8.10 16.21 16.89
CA LEU A 128 7.28 14.99 16.93
C LEU A 128 6.95 14.59 18.38
N ARG A 129 7.93 14.59 19.26
CA ARG A 129 7.73 14.26 20.66
C ARG A 129 6.79 15.27 21.36
N SER A 130 6.96 16.55 21.09
CA SER A 130 6.10 17.62 21.65
C SER A 130 4.67 17.51 21.13
N ALA A 131 4.48 17.12 19.88
CA ALA A 131 3.17 16.81 19.29
C ALA A 131 2.52 15.56 19.93
N GLY A 132 3.27 14.72 20.63
CA GLY A 132 2.81 13.47 21.23
C GLY A 132 2.90 12.28 20.30
N ALA A 133 3.76 12.35 19.29
CA ALA A 133 3.97 11.25 18.34
C ALA A 133 4.66 10.05 19.00
N VAL A 134 4.36 8.85 18.48
CA VAL A 134 5.14 7.63 18.71
C VAL A 134 6.44 7.75 17.92
N LEU A 135 7.47 8.20 18.60
CA LEU A 135 8.78 8.46 17.98
C LEU A 135 9.57 7.16 17.88
N THR A 136 9.72 6.65 16.65
CA THR A 136 10.61 5.53 16.33
C THR A 136 11.65 5.95 15.30
N PRO A 137 12.79 5.23 15.17
CA PRO A 137 13.74 5.49 14.11
C PRO A 137 13.15 5.43 12.69
N ALA A 138 12.15 4.61 12.48
CA ALA A 138 11.45 4.49 11.19
C ALA A 138 10.58 5.73 10.93
N THR A 139 9.77 6.13 11.92
CA THR A 139 8.94 7.33 11.86
C THR A 139 9.79 8.56 11.60
N LEU A 140 10.89 8.74 12.35
CA LEU A 140 11.79 9.88 12.17
C LEU A 140 12.41 9.93 10.76
N ARG A 141 12.87 8.80 10.21
CA ARG A 141 13.38 8.75 8.83
C ARG A 141 12.33 9.16 7.81
N SER A 142 11.12 8.65 7.97
CA SER A 142 10.02 8.94 7.04
C SER A 142 9.64 10.43 7.08
N VAL A 143 9.56 11.02 8.27
CA VAL A 143 9.27 12.46 8.43
C VAL A 143 10.42 13.33 7.92
N TYR A 144 11.68 12.92 8.18
CA TYR A 144 12.86 13.64 7.67
C TYR A 144 12.88 13.70 6.12
N ALA A 145 12.36 12.67 5.46
CA ALA A 145 12.26 12.60 3.99
C ALA A 145 11.11 13.43 3.41
N LEU A 146 10.17 13.90 4.23
CA LEU A 146 9.07 14.76 3.77
C LEU A 146 9.55 16.16 3.40
N GLY A 147 8.79 16.83 2.53
CA GLY A 147 8.86 18.27 2.36
C GLY A 147 8.46 19.02 3.65
N ALA A 148 8.85 20.27 3.77
CA ALA A 148 8.56 21.08 4.97
C ALA A 148 7.05 21.17 5.24
N ASP A 149 6.26 21.43 4.19
CA ASP A 149 4.81 21.59 4.28
C ASP A 149 4.13 20.29 4.76
N ASP A 150 4.51 19.14 4.19
CA ASP A 150 3.94 17.84 4.58
C ASP A 150 4.34 17.44 6.01
N ALA A 151 5.54 17.80 6.45
CA ALA A 151 5.97 17.57 7.83
C ALA A 151 5.17 18.44 8.82
N GLU A 152 4.86 19.69 8.47
CA GLU A 152 4.04 20.59 9.27
C GLU A 152 2.60 20.08 9.38
N VAL A 153 2.01 19.64 8.26
CA VAL A 153 0.67 19.00 8.24
C VAL A 153 0.66 17.75 9.13
N LEU A 154 1.69 16.91 9.06
CA LEU A 154 1.80 15.71 9.90
C LEU A 154 1.85 16.06 11.39
N LEU A 155 2.68 17.02 11.79
CA LEU A 155 2.78 17.48 13.18
C LEU A 155 1.46 18.03 13.70
N SER A 156 0.79 18.87 12.90
CA SER A 156 -0.52 19.42 13.22
C SER A 156 -1.57 18.32 13.35
N ALA A 157 -1.54 17.32 12.47
CA ALA A 157 -2.46 16.17 12.51
C ALA A 157 -2.26 15.32 13.78
N VAL A 158 -1.00 15.02 14.14
CA VAL A 158 -0.69 14.27 15.37
C VAL A 158 -1.15 15.04 16.60
N THR A 159 -0.90 16.35 16.67
CA THR A 159 -1.34 17.20 17.76
C THR A 159 -2.86 17.19 17.88
N TRP A 160 -3.57 17.39 16.76
CA TRP A 160 -5.03 17.38 16.76
C TRP A 160 -5.59 16.03 17.21
N LEU A 161 -5.02 14.91 16.71
CA LEU A 161 -5.45 13.56 17.09
C LEU A 161 -5.25 13.27 18.59
N ARG A 162 -4.18 13.78 19.19
CA ARG A 162 -3.96 13.68 20.63
C ARG A 162 -5.04 14.45 21.43
N GLU A 163 -5.43 15.62 20.94
CA GLU A 163 -6.43 16.46 21.59
C GLU A 163 -7.87 15.98 21.33
N ASN A 164 -8.08 15.20 20.29
CA ASN A 164 -9.37 14.66 19.89
C ASN A 164 -9.33 13.12 19.85
N PRO A 165 -9.53 12.46 21.00
CA PRO A 165 -9.46 11.01 21.10
C PRO A 165 -10.56 10.28 20.32
N ASP A 166 -11.64 10.95 19.97
CA ASP A 166 -12.71 10.44 19.12
C ASP A 166 -12.82 11.29 17.85
N ALA A 167 -12.52 10.68 16.69
CA ALA A 167 -12.64 11.29 15.37
C ALA A 167 -13.95 10.87 14.64
N SER A 168 -14.83 10.10 15.27
CA SER A 168 -16.03 9.52 14.64
C SER A 168 -17.07 10.56 14.20
N ALA A 169 -17.00 11.77 14.76
CA ALA A 169 -17.86 12.89 14.35
C ALA A 169 -17.49 13.49 12.98
N TRP A 170 -16.28 13.17 12.47
CA TRP A 170 -15.70 13.81 11.30
C TRP A 170 -15.64 12.84 10.12
N THR A 171 -15.69 13.36 8.90
CA THR A 171 -15.25 12.62 7.71
C THR A 171 -13.78 12.97 7.44
N ALA A 172 -13.07 12.14 6.71
CA ALA A 172 -11.68 12.41 6.30
C ALA A 172 -11.49 13.78 5.62
N ARG A 173 -12.53 14.31 4.97
CA ARG A 173 -12.50 15.63 4.31
C ARG A 173 -12.77 16.80 5.26
N GLN A 174 -13.41 16.55 6.38
CA GLN A 174 -13.82 17.57 7.34
C GLN A 174 -12.88 17.68 8.54
N LEU A 175 -11.84 16.84 8.60
CA LEU A 175 -10.85 16.94 9.68
C LEU A 175 -10.27 18.36 9.70
N PRO A 176 -10.34 19.07 10.85
CA PRO A 176 -9.97 20.49 10.93
C PRO A 176 -8.45 20.65 11.12
N VAL A 177 -7.67 20.01 10.26
CA VAL A 177 -6.20 20.11 10.23
C VAL A 177 -5.81 20.86 8.97
N PRO A 178 -5.22 22.06 9.08
CA PRO A 178 -4.79 22.84 7.92
C PRO A 178 -3.86 22.04 7.01
N GLY A 179 -4.08 22.10 5.71
CA GLY A 179 -3.29 21.38 4.71
C GLY A 179 -3.64 19.89 4.56
N MET A 180 -4.29 19.26 5.54
CA MET A 180 -4.69 17.86 5.44
C MET A 180 -5.98 17.74 4.64
N HIS A 181 -5.89 17.12 3.48
CA HIS A 181 -7.02 16.79 2.61
C HIS A 181 -7.00 15.30 2.25
N THR A 182 -8.06 14.80 1.62
CA THR A 182 -8.20 13.37 1.32
C THR A 182 -6.99 12.78 0.58
N LYS A 183 -6.47 13.48 -0.44
CA LYS A 183 -5.28 13.01 -1.19
C LYS A 183 -4.02 12.98 -0.32
N TRP A 184 -3.84 13.98 0.56
CA TRP A 184 -2.73 13.98 1.51
C TRP A 184 -2.83 12.77 2.44
N LEU A 185 -4.02 12.53 2.98
CA LEU A 185 -4.28 11.38 3.84
C LEU A 185 -4.13 10.05 3.07
N ASP A 186 -4.44 10.01 1.76
CA ASP A 186 -4.18 8.84 0.90
C ASP A 186 -2.69 8.53 0.76
N THR A 187 -1.86 9.57 0.66
CA THR A 187 -0.41 9.43 0.49
C THR A 187 0.30 9.18 1.82
N HIS A 188 -0.08 9.90 2.88
CA HIS A 188 0.66 9.93 4.15
C HIS A 188 -0.08 9.24 5.31
N GLY A 189 -1.26 8.65 5.07
CA GLY A 189 -2.08 8.06 6.13
C GLY A 189 -1.40 6.92 6.90
N ALA A 190 -0.56 6.12 6.25
CA ALA A 190 0.23 5.09 6.93
C ALA A 190 1.26 5.71 7.89
N LEU A 191 1.96 6.76 7.45
CA LEU A 191 2.92 7.47 8.30
C LEU A 191 2.22 8.20 9.46
N LEU A 192 1.04 8.80 9.20
CA LEU A 192 0.24 9.42 10.25
C LEU A 192 -0.22 8.38 11.29
N ARG A 193 -0.68 7.22 10.86
CA ARG A 193 -1.04 6.11 11.75
C ARG A 193 0.14 5.70 12.64
N ASP A 194 1.32 5.52 12.04
CA ASP A 194 2.50 5.10 12.77
C ASP A 194 3.00 6.19 13.75
N ALA A 195 2.87 7.46 13.37
CA ALA A 195 3.22 8.60 14.23
C ALA A 195 2.19 8.87 15.33
N ALA A 196 0.90 8.76 15.03
CA ALA A 196 -0.18 8.99 16.02
C ALA A 196 -0.47 7.76 16.89
N GLY A 197 -0.01 6.56 16.52
CA GLY A 197 -0.31 5.30 17.20
C GLY A 197 -1.75 4.83 17.01
N ARG A 198 -2.50 5.43 16.06
CA ARG A 198 -3.92 5.12 15.78
C ARG A 198 -4.27 5.37 14.32
N ASP A 199 -5.21 4.61 13.79
CA ASP A 199 -5.65 4.74 12.40
C ASP A 199 -6.88 5.66 12.29
N VAL A 200 -6.65 6.93 12.04
CA VAL A 200 -7.72 7.92 11.86
C VAL A 200 -8.67 7.57 10.71
N ARG A 201 -8.21 6.84 9.68
CA ARG A 201 -9.07 6.44 8.56
C ARG A 201 -10.12 5.41 8.96
N ALA A 202 -9.78 4.54 9.90
CA ALA A 202 -10.72 3.57 10.46
C ALA A 202 -11.72 4.21 11.44
N GLU A 203 -11.37 5.36 12.02
CA GLU A 203 -12.18 6.04 13.02
C GLU A 203 -13.16 7.05 12.44
N VAL A 204 -12.76 7.80 11.39
CA VAL A 204 -13.63 8.80 10.77
C VAL A 204 -14.82 8.17 10.06
N ARG A 205 -15.90 8.92 9.96
CA ARG A 205 -17.10 8.48 9.23
C ARG A 205 -16.73 8.14 7.79
N SER A 206 -17.04 6.93 7.39
CA SER A 206 -17.02 6.55 5.99
C SER A 206 -18.10 7.33 5.23
N ARG A 207 -17.82 7.71 4.00
CA ARG A 207 -18.86 8.26 3.13
C ARG A 207 -19.87 7.16 2.83
N PRO A 208 -21.18 7.45 2.94
CA PRO A 208 -22.18 6.58 2.36
C PRO A 208 -21.88 6.39 0.87
N THR A 209 -21.97 5.16 0.41
CA THR A 209 -21.84 4.87 -1.01
C THR A 209 -23.20 4.90 -1.65
N VAL A 210 -23.31 5.60 -2.75
CA VAL A 210 -24.54 5.70 -3.55
C VAL A 210 -24.51 4.63 -4.64
N LEU A 211 -25.51 3.76 -4.63
CA LEU A 211 -25.76 2.76 -5.68
C LEU A 211 -26.81 3.30 -6.63
N HIS A 212 -26.43 3.54 -7.88
CA HIS A 212 -27.38 3.89 -8.92
C HIS A 212 -28.07 2.64 -9.48
N LEU A 213 -29.37 2.70 -9.59
CA LEU A 213 -30.18 1.60 -10.08
C LEU A 213 -31.22 2.05 -11.11
N THR A 214 -31.69 1.10 -11.88
CA THR A 214 -32.72 1.31 -12.90
C THR A 214 -33.76 0.17 -12.78
N TYR A 215 -35.00 0.57 -12.58
CA TYR A 215 -36.15 -0.34 -12.58
C TYR A 215 -36.53 -0.65 -14.03
N VAL A 216 -36.40 -1.92 -14.44
CA VAL A 216 -36.67 -2.35 -15.82
C VAL A 216 -37.87 -3.30 -15.91
N ASP A 217 -38.62 -3.49 -14.81
CA ASP A 217 -39.84 -4.26 -14.81
C ASP A 217 -40.93 -3.53 -15.59
N PRO A 218 -41.59 -4.19 -16.60
CA PRO A 218 -42.64 -3.58 -17.40
C PRO A 218 -43.87 -3.12 -16.58
N GLY A 219 -44.23 -3.86 -15.51
CA GLY A 219 -45.35 -3.49 -14.64
C GLY A 219 -45.04 -2.22 -13.84
N HIS A 220 -43.82 -2.10 -13.34
CA HIS A 220 -43.38 -0.88 -12.68
C HIS A 220 -43.36 0.32 -13.63
N ALA A 221 -42.87 0.12 -14.86
CA ALA A 221 -42.90 1.17 -15.88
C ALA A 221 -44.32 1.63 -16.24
N ALA A 222 -45.26 0.69 -16.35
CA ALA A 222 -46.65 0.97 -16.64
C ALA A 222 -47.38 1.74 -15.53
N SER A 223 -46.90 1.68 -14.28
CA SER A 223 -47.44 2.45 -13.16
C SER A 223 -47.09 3.95 -13.19
N GLY A 224 -46.28 4.39 -14.15
CA GLY A 224 -45.80 5.77 -14.24
C GLY A 224 -44.75 6.16 -13.17
N SER A 225 -44.22 5.16 -12.43
CA SER A 225 -43.25 5.37 -11.42
C SER A 225 -41.85 5.69 -12.00
N ARG A 226 -40.98 6.31 -11.23
CA ARG A 226 -39.62 6.67 -11.69
C ARG A 226 -38.83 5.42 -12.10
N ARG A 227 -38.11 5.54 -13.20
CA ARG A 227 -37.31 4.47 -13.76
C ARG A 227 -35.93 4.38 -13.12
N HIS A 228 -35.31 5.53 -12.85
CA HIS A 228 -33.96 5.61 -12.32
C HIS A 228 -34.01 6.06 -10.86
N ASP A 229 -33.20 5.43 -10.02
CA ASP A 229 -33.15 5.69 -8.61
C ASP A 229 -31.72 5.56 -8.08
N ALA A 230 -31.53 5.91 -6.80
CA ALA A 230 -30.32 5.72 -6.07
C ALA A 230 -30.63 5.19 -4.67
N TRP A 231 -29.82 4.25 -4.22
CA TRP A 231 -29.87 3.72 -2.85
C TRP A 231 -28.55 4.03 -2.18
N THR A 232 -28.60 4.56 -0.96
CA THR A 232 -27.41 4.95 -0.22
C THR A 232 -27.17 3.97 0.92
N THR A 233 -25.94 3.52 1.10
CA THR A 233 -25.60 2.64 2.23
C THR A 233 -25.90 3.33 3.56
N GLY A 234 -26.61 2.63 4.42
CA GLY A 234 -27.08 3.17 5.70
C GLY A 234 -28.47 3.81 5.67
N ASP A 235 -29.06 4.01 4.49
CA ASP A 235 -30.46 4.41 4.37
C ASP A 235 -31.39 3.24 4.68
N THR A 236 -32.55 3.58 5.21
CA THR A 236 -33.59 2.62 5.59
C THR A 236 -34.79 2.61 4.62
N HIS A 237 -34.71 3.37 3.53
CA HIS A 237 -35.78 3.42 2.56
C HIS A 237 -35.86 2.12 1.74
N ASP A 238 -37.08 1.71 1.42
CA ASP A 238 -37.31 0.56 0.58
C ASP A 238 -37.13 0.91 -0.91
N ILE A 239 -36.61 -0.05 -1.69
CA ILE A 239 -36.66 0.01 -3.13
C ILE A 239 -38.10 -0.23 -3.64
N ALA A 240 -38.41 0.20 -4.88
CA ALA A 240 -39.77 0.21 -5.38
C ALA A 240 -40.44 -1.19 -5.42
N TYR A 241 -39.69 -2.26 -5.58
CA TYR A 241 -40.18 -3.65 -5.50
C TYR A 241 -39.03 -4.60 -5.16
N ARG A 242 -39.35 -5.74 -4.56
CA ARG A 242 -38.37 -6.82 -4.34
C ARG A 242 -38.00 -7.42 -5.71
N PRO A 243 -36.72 -7.36 -6.11
CA PRO A 243 -36.29 -7.90 -7.39
C PRO A 243 -36.29 -9.42 -7.37
N ARG A 244 -36.75 -10.03 -8.45
CA ARG A 244 -36.47 -11.42 -8.78
C ARG A 244 -35.07 -11.58 -9.27
N ILE A 245 -34.61 -10.63 -10.12
CA ILE A 245 -33.29 -10.60 -10.70
C ILE A 245 -32.65 -9.26 -10.38
N VAL A 246 -31.42 -9.29 -9.89
CA VAL A 246 -30.52 -8.13 -9.85
C VAL A 246 -29.43 -8.35 -10.89
N LEU A 247 -29.40 -7.49 -11.91
CA LEU A 247 -28.31 -7.44 -12.89
C LEU A 247 -27.33 -6.35 -12.49
N VAL A 248 -26.10 -6.74 -12.21
CA VAL A 248 -24.98 -5.80 -11.97
C VAL A 248 -24.25 -5.58 -13.28
N VAL A 249 -24.13 -4.32 -13.70
CA VAL A 249 -23.41 -3.91 -14.92
C VAL A 249 -22.29 -2.93 -14.56
N GLU A 250 -21.19 -2.96 -15.30
CA GLU A 250 -20.09 -1.99 -15.06
C GLU A 250 -20.38 -0.63 -15.68
N ASN A 251 -20.98 -0.63 -16.85
CA ASN A 251 -21.18 0.59 -17.60
C ASN A 251 -22.49 1.29 -17.23
N ARG A 252 -22.40 2.61 -17.03
CA ARG A 252 -23.53 3.47 -16.70
C ARG A 252 -24.60 3.47 -17.78
N ASP A 253 -24.20 3.56 -19.05
CA ASP A 253 -25.15 3.64 -20.15
C ASP A 253 -25.86 2.31 -20.37
N SER A 254 -25.17 1.19 -20.16
CA SER A 254 -25.78 -0.14 -20.13
C SER A 254 -26.90 -0.24 -19.09
N ARG A 255 -26.71 0.37 -17.89
CA ARG A 255 -27.75 0.45 -16.86
C ARG A 255 -28.91 1.35 -17.28
N LEU A 256 -28.62 2.56 -17.77
CA LEU A 256 -29.63 3.56 -18.08
C LEU A 256 -30.60 3.13 -19.20
N TRP A 257 -30.06 2.44 -20.21
CA TRP A 257 -30.78 2.08 -21.42
C TRP A 257 -31.16 0.62 -21.50
N PHE A 258 -30.97 -0.13 -20.40
CA PHE A 258 -31.29 -1.56 -20.40
C PHE A 258 -32.75 -1.80 -20.78
N PRO A 259 -33.05 -2.78 -21.68
CA PRO A 259 -34.40 -3.11 -22.10
C PRO A 259 -35.27 -3.60 -20.93
N PRO A 260 -36.63 -3.54 -21.10
CA PRO A 260 -37.53 -4.07 -20.10
C PRO A 260 -37.36 -5.60 -19.91
N VAL A 261 -37.20 -6.03 -18.64
CA VAL A 261 -37.15 -7.43 -18.22
C VAL A 261 -37.95 -7.60 -16.92
N PRO A 262 -38.95 -8.52 -16.88
CA PRO A 262 -39.81 -8.68 -15.73
C PRO A 262 -39.09 -8.97 -14.41
N GLY A 263 -39.48 -8.28 -13.35
CA GLY A 263 -38.97 -8.47 -11.99
C GLY A 263 -37.48 -8.11 -11.82
N THR A 264 -36.91 -7.30 -12.72
CA THR A 264 -35.48 -7.02 -12.76
C THR A 264 -35.15 -5.60 -12.34
N ILE A 265 -34.09 -5.47 -11.53
CA ILE A 265 -33.43 -4.21 -11.23
C ILE A 265 -32.00 -4.30 -11.78
N VAL A 266 -31.57 -3.27 -12.53
CA VAL A 266 -30.19 -3.13 -13.03
C VAL A 266 -29.43 -2.17 -12.12
N VAL A 267 -28.26 -2.58 -11.64
CA VAL A 267 -27.43 -1.82 -10.71
C VAL A 267 -26.07 -1.51 -11.34
N GLU A 268 -25.58 -0.31 -11.15
CA GLU A 268 -24.24 0.08 -11.56
C GLU A 268 -23.19 -0.47 -10.59
N GLY A 269 -22.24 -1.26 -11.10
CA GLY A 269 -21.28 -2.01 -10.29
C GLY A 269 -20.20 -1.16 -9.62
N GLY A 270 -19.86 0.02 -10.15
CA GLY A 270 -18.92 0.97 -9.51
C GLY A 270 -17.47 0.50 -9.38
N GLY A 271 -17.02 -0.51 -10.13
CA GLY A 271 -15.62 -0.96 -10.22
C GLY A 271 -15.15 -1.85 -9.07
N LYS A 272 -13.83 -1.98 -8.90
CA LYS A 272 -13.18 -2.98 -8.02
C LYS A 272 -13.58 -2.93 -6.53
N ALA A 273 -13.92 -1.75 -6.01
CA ALA A 273 -14.30 -1.58 -4.60
C ALA A 273 -15.79 -1.92 -4.35
N ALA A 274 -16.61 -1.91 -5.39
CA ALA A 274 -18.04 -2.07 -5.25
C ALA A 274 -18.47 -3.54 -5.06
N ALA A 275 -17.68 -4.51 -5.49
CA ALA A 275 -18.02 -5.92 -5.37
C ALA A 275 -18.33 -6.32 -3.91
N SER A 276 -17.48 -5.94 -2.96
CA SER A 276 -17.70 -6.19 -1.53
C SER A 276 -18.86 -5.36 -0.96
N LEU A 277 -19.08 -4.15 -1.50
CA LEU A 277 -20.19 -3.30 -1.08
C LEU A 277 -21.53 -3.88 -1.52
N LEU A 278 -21.68 -4.22 -2.81
CA LEU A 278 -22.89 -4.79 -3.38
C LEU A 278 -23.27 -6.10 -2.68
N ALA A 279 -22.27 -6.90 -2.31
CA ALA A 279 -22.50 -8.15 -1.58
C ALA A 279 -23.12 -7.94 -0.19
N ASN A 280 -23.06 -6.74 0.38
CA ASN A 280 -23.63 -6.42 1.69
C ASN A 280 -24.97 -5.66 1.61
N VAL A 281 -25.48 -5.39 0.40
CA VAL A 281 -26.78 -4.72 0.22
C VAL A 281 -27.92 -5.71 0.46
N PRO A 282 -28.81 -5.47 1.46
CA PRO A 282 -29.82 -6.45 1.85
C PRO A 282 -30.76 -6.88 0.73
N TRP A 283 -31.27 -5.92 -0.05
CA TRP A 283 -32.20 -6.22 -1.12
C TRP A 283 -31.55 -6.90 -2.35
N ILE A 284 -30.24 -6.72 -2.57
CA ILE A 284 -29.49 -7.49 -3.58
C ILE A 284 -29.41 -8.95 -3.14
N ARG A 285 -29.02 -9.19 -1.88
CA ARG A 285 -29.01 -10.56 -1.34
C ARG A 285 -30.38 -11.20 -1.27
N ALA A 286 -31.44 -10.42 -1.09
CA ALA A 286 -32.82 -10.92 -1.07
C ALA A 286 -33.36 -11.27 -2.45
N ALA A 287 -32.70 -10.92 -3.55
CA ALA A 287 -33.08 -11.29 -4.90
C ALA A 287 -33.03 -12.81 -5.10
N ASP A 288 -33.90 -13.33 -5.94
CA ASP A 288 -33.93 -14.76 -6.27
C ASP A 288 -32.66 -15.12 -7.05
N ARG A 289 -32.17 -14.20 -7.91
CA ARG A 289 -30.95 -14.34 -8.70
C ARG A 289 -30.14 -13.07 -8.75
N ILE A 290 -28.81 -13.24 -8.72
CA ILE A 290 -27.85 -12.18 -8.92
C ILE A 290 -27.05 -12.51 -10.17
N VAL A 291 -27.08 -11.59 -11.14
CA VAL A 291 -26.41 -11.73 -12.43
C VAL A 291 -25.40 -10.61 -12.59
N TYR A 292 -24.23 -10.92 -13.12
CA TYR A 292 -23.17 -9.95 -13.40
C TYR A 292 -22.89 -9.92 -14.91
N TRP A 293 -22.70 -8.72 -15.43
CA TRP A 293 -22.22 -8.48 -16.78
C TRP A 293 -21.25 -7.32 -16.75
N GLY A 294 -20.00 -7.57 -17.07
CA GLY A 294 -18.91 -6.59 -17.11
C GLY A 294 -18.22 -6.54 -18.47
N ASP A 295 -17.15 -5.78 -18.54
CA ASP A 295 -16.22 -5.82 -19.66
C ASP A 295 -15.56 -7.20 -19.75
N ILE A 296 -15.33 -7.68 -20.97
CA ILE A 296 -14.49 -8.87 -21.17
C ILE A 296 -13.03 -8.39 -21.16
N ASP A 297 -12.50 -8.15 -19.96
CA ASP A 297 -11.10 -7.81 -19.73
C ASP A 297 -10.62 -8.33 -18.36
N ALA A 298 -9.31 -8.20 -18.10
CA ALA A 298 -8.75 -8.73 -16.85
C ALA A 298 -9.38 -8.12 -15.59
N ASP A 299 -9.78 -6.85 -15.63
CA ASP A 299 -10.41 -6.15 -14.51
C ASP A 299 -11.85 -6.64 -14.28
N GLY A 300 -12.65 -6.82 -15.35
CA GLY A 300 -14.01 -7.33 -15.26
C GLY A 300 -14.08 -8.75 -14.65
N TYR A 301 -13.17 -9.66 -15.04
CA TYR A 301 -13.10 -10.98 -14.42
C TYR A 301 -12.60 -10.92 -12.96
N MET A 302 -11.67 -10.04 -12.63
CA MET A 302 -11.26 -9.85 -11.22
C MET A 302 -12.40 -9.30 -10.35
N ILE A 303 -13.26 -8.45 -10.90
CA ILE A 303 -14.43 -7.93 -10.19
C ILE A 303 -15.45 -9.06 -9.98
N LEU A 304 -15.74 -9.85 -11.01
CA LEU A 304 -16.62 -11.02 -10.94
C LEU A 304 -16.15 -12.03 -9.88
N ASP A 305 -14.85 -12.39 -9.90
CA ASP A 305 -14.26 -13.32 -8.94
C ASP A 305 -14.43 -12.82 -7.49
N ARG A 306 -14.12 -11.56 -7.23
CA ARG A 306 -14.29 -10.94 -5.92
C ARG A 306 -15.74 -10.83 -5.49
N PHE A 307 -16.64 -10.54 -6.42
CA PHE A 307 -18.06 -10.44 -6.14
C PHE A 307 -18.65 -11.81 -5.75
N ARG A 308 -18.27 -12.87 -6.45
CA ARG A 308 -18.62 -14.25 -6.08
C ARG A 308 -18.06 -14.64 -4.72
N ALA A 309 -16.77 -14.34 -4.48
CA ALA A 309 -16.14 -14.59 -3.19
C ALA A 309 -16.91 -13.90 -2.04
N ALA A 310 -17.25 -12.62 -2.22
CA ALA A 310 -17.95 -11.84 -1.20
C ALA A 310 -19.39 -12.33 -0.95
N LEU A 311 -20.08 -12.82 -1.96
CA LEU A 311 -21.44 -13.36 -1.82
C LEU A 311 -21.48 -14.81 -1.33
N ALA A 312 -20.38 -15.57 -1.50
CA ALA A 312 -20.24 -16.91 -0.95
C ALA A 312 -20.12 -16.90 0.60
N GLU A 313 -19.72 -15.76 1.18
CA GLU A 313 -19.69 -15.59 2.64
C GLU A 313 -21.07 -15.18 3.17
N PRO A 314 -21.44 -15.62 4.39
CA PRO A 314 -22.63 -15.13 5.06
C PRO A 314 -22.55 -13.61 5.25
N ALA A 315 -23.66 -12.88 5.06
CA ALA A 315 -23.66 -11.46 5.31
C ALA A 315 -23.60 -11.13 6.82
N PRO A 316 -23.13 -9.94 7.20
CA PRO A 316 -23.38 -9.40 8.53
C PRO A 316 -24.89 -9.44 8.81
N GLY A 317 -25.31 -10.12 9.90
CA GLY A 317 -26.73 -10.36 10.20
C GLY A 317 -27.26 -11.72 9.78
N GLY A 318 -26.41 -12.65 9.24
CA GLY A 318 -26.73 -14.06 9.06
C GLY A 318 -27.50 -14.39 7.78
N ALA A 319 -27.60 -13.48 6.82
CA ALA A 319 -28.18 -13.82 5.51
C ALA A 319 -27.33 -14.88 4.79
N PRO A 320 -27.97 -15.88 4.16
CA PRO A 320 -27.25 -17.02 3.58
C PRO A 320 -26.35 -16.61 2.40
N PRO A 321 -25.35 -17.43 2.08
CA PRO A 321 -24.55 -17.30 0.87
C PRO A 321 -25.43 -17.23 -0.39
N LYS A 322 -24.95 -16.51 -1.40
CA LYS A 322 -25.61 -16.37 -2.71
C LYS A 322 -24.62 -16.66 -3.84
N SER A 323 -25.13 -17.28 -4.89
CA SER A 323 -24.38 -17.46 -6.14
C SER A 323 -24.57 -16.27 -7.08
N VAL A 324 -23.58 -16.05 -7.94
CA VAL A 324 -23.62 -15.06 -9.03
C VAL A 324 -23.41 -15.78 -10.35
N THR A 325 -24.33 -15.60 -11.27
CA THR A 325 -24.18 -16.04 -12.66
C THR A 325 -23.65 -14.88 -13.50
N SER A 326 -22.70 -15.10 -14.39
CA SER A 326 -22.34 -14.10 -15.40
C SER A 326 -23.14 -14.33 -16.69
N ILE A 327 -23.28 -13.27 -17.48
CA ILE A 327 -23.75 -13.37 -18.86
C ILE A 327 -22.77 -12.65 -19.78
N LEU A 328 -22.63 -13.14 -21.00
CA LEU A 328 -21.80 -12.51 -22.05
C LEU A 328 -20.32 -12.36 -21.66
N MET A 329 -19.80 -13.29 -20.87
CA MET A 329 -18.43 -13.29 -20.37
C MET A 329 -17.75 -14.66 -20.49
N ASP A 330 -18.28 -15.59 -21.26
CA ASP A 330 -17.66 -16.89 -21.47
C ASP A 330 -16.79 -16.94 -22.75
N ALA A 331 -16.14 -18.06 -22.99
CA ALA A 331 -15.26 -18.25 -24.16
C ALA A 331 -16.03 -18.16 -25.50
N ALA A 332 -17.30 -18.52 -25.53
CA ALA A 332 -18.13 -18.42 -26.72
C ALA A 332 -18.48 -16.95 -27.02
N ASP A 333 -18.80 -16.18 -25.97
CA ASP A 333 -19.06 -14.76 -26.06
C ASP A 333 -17.78 -14.00 -26.49
N LEU A 334 -16.61 -14.34 -25.90
CA LEU A 334 -15.32 -13.81 -26.31
C LEU A 334 -15.08 -13.99 -27.81
N HIS A 335 -15.35 -15.18 -28.33
CA HIS A 335 -15.20 -15.50 -29.74
C HIS A 335 -16.20 -14.73 -30.62
N GLN A 336 -17.48 -14.68 -30.19
CA GLN A 336 -18.55 -14.00 -30.91
C GLN A 336 -18.26 -12.50 -31.08
N TYR A 337 -17.74 -11.85 -30.04
CA TYR A 337 -17.49 -10.41 -30.03
C TYR A 337 -16.03 -10.03 -30.32
N ALA A 338 -15.19 -10.99 -30.70
CA ALA A 338 -13.80 -10.76 -31.09
C ALA A 338 -13.56 -9.60 -32.10
N PRO A 339 -14.47 -9.35 -33.07
CA PRO A 339 -14.31 -8.18 -33.97
C PRO A 339 -14.31 -6.83 -33.28
N HIS A 340 -14.81 -6.74 -32.05
CA HIS A 340 -14.82 -5.51 -31.22
C HIS A 340 -13.67 -5.44 -30.23
N GLY A 341 -12.74 -6.41 -30.29
CA GLY A 341 -11.60 -6.49 -29.38
C GLY A 341 -10.59 -5.37 -29.61
N VAL A 342 -10.09 -4.79 -28.50
CA VAL A 342 -9.11 -3.71 -28.51
C VAL A 342 -7.91 -4.03 -27.63
N ASN A 343 -6.74 -3.41 -27.96
CA ASN A 343 -5.50 -3.54 -27.22
C ASN A 343 -5.07 -2.24 -26.52
N HIS A 344 -5.84 -1.17 -26.68
CA HIS A 344 -5.51 0.14 -26.12
C HIS A 344 -6.67 0.62 -25.24
N ASP A 345 -6.34 1.30 -24.15
CA ASP A 345 -7.32 1.98 -23.31
C ASP A 345 -7.81 3.29 -23.98
N ARG A 346 -8.79 3.94 -23.34
CA ARG A 346 -9.36 5.22 -23.83
C ARG A 346 -8.34 6.36 -23.93
N SER A 347 -7.18 6.25 -23.30
CA SER A 347 -6.07 7.20 -23.40
C SER A 347 -5.06 6.85 -24.50
N GLY A 348 -5.30 5.77 -25.25
CA GLY A 348 -4.41 5.27 -26.29
C GLY A 348 -3.20 4.49 -25.79
N ARG A 349 -3.16 4.11 -24.50
CA ARG A 349 -2.08 3.31 -23.93
C ARG A 349 -2.36 1.83 -24.11
N LEU A 350 -1.30 1.07 -24.39
CA LEU A 350 -1.39 -0.38 -24.53
C LEU A 350 -1.85 -1.00 -23.20
N ILE A 351 -2.90 -1.84 -23.29
CA ILE A 351 -3.39 -2.63 -22.14
C ILE A 351 -2.35 -3.71 -21.84
N LYS A 352 -1.81 -3.69 -20.63
CA LYS A 352 -0.79 -4.64 -20.19
C LYS A 352 -1.40 -5.98 -19.81
N PRO A 353 -0.65 -7.09 -19.98
CA PRO A 353 -1.03 -8.38 -19.39
C PRO A 353 -1.24 -8.23 -17.88
N CYS A 354 -2.26 -8.90 -17.36
CA CYS A 354 -2.55 -8.91 -15.94
C CYS A 354 -2.99 -10.30 -15.48
N PRO A 355 -2.11 -11.31 -15.53
CA PRO A 355 -2.43 -12.66 -15.05
C PRO A 355 -2.58 -12.65 -13.53
N ALA A 356 -3.67 -13.23 -13.05
CA ALA A 356 -3.96 -13.44 -11.63
C ALA A 356 -4.60 -14.82 -11.42
N ILE A 357 -4.53 -15.35 -10.20
CA ILE A 357 -5.23 -16.58 -9.85
C ILE A 357 -6.65 -16.20 -9.43
N LEU A 358 -7.64 -16.48 -10.26
CA LEU A 358 -9.07 -16.28 -10.00
C LEU A 358 -9.70 -17.65 -9.69
N ARG A 359 -10.32 -17.78 -8.52
CA ARG A 359 -10.74 -19.08 -7.99
C ARG A 359 -12.25 -19.33 -8.14
N HIS A 360 -13.00 -18.29 -8.45
CA HIS A 360 -14.47 -18.33 -8.49
C HIS A 360 -15.02 -18.19 -9.93
N LEU A 361 -14.17 -18.27 -10.94
CA LEU A 361 -14.61 -18.33 -12.33
C LEU A 361 -15.11 -19.75 -12.68
N THR A 362 -16.08 -19.83 -13.57
CA THR A 362 -16.42 -21.10 -14.25
C THR A 362 -15.32 -21.47 -15.24
N GLU A 363 -15.29 -22.72 -15.70
CA GLU A 363 -14.32 -23.18 -16.69
C GLU A 363 -14.37 -22.35 -17.99
N ALA A 364 -15.56 -22.04 -18.47
CA ALA A 364 -15.74 -21.25 -19.69
C ALA A 364 -15.27 -19.79 -19.53
N GLU A 365 -15.48 -19.20 -18.37
CA GLU A 365 -14.96 -17.85 -18.03
C GLU A 365 -13.44 -17.87 -17.86
N ALA A 366 -12.89 -18.92 -17.25
CA ALA A 366 -11.43 -19.05 -17.05
C ALA A 366 -10.71 -19.16 -18.41
N ILE A 367 -11.25 -19.89 -19.36
CA ILE A 367 -10.73 -19.97 -20.74
C ILE A 367 -10.71 -18.57 -21.39
N ALA A 368 -11.79 -17.80 -21.24
CA ALA A 368 -11.86 -16.44 -21.77
C ALA A 368 -10.83 -15.53 -21.08
N TYR A 369 -10.75 -15.58 -19.75
CA TYR A 369 -9.79 -14.82 -18.97
C TYR A 369 -8.34 -15.14 -19.37
N ASP A 370 -7.97 -16.40 -19.45
CA ASP A 370 -6.61 -16.83 -19.81
C ASP A 370 -6.21 -16.33 -21.20
N THR A 371 -7.18 -16.25 -22.12
CA THR A 371 -6.94 -15.73 -23.47
C THR A 371 -6.52 -14.27 -23.47
N ILE A 372 -7.17 -13.41 -22.65
CA ILE A 372 -6.95 -11.96 -22.65
C ILE A 372 -5.89 -11.52 -21.64
N ALA A 373 -5.72 -12.24 -20.53
CA ALA A 373 -4.81 -11.87 -19.44
C ALA A 373 -3.37 -12.36 -19.64
N THR A 374 -3.14 -13.27 -20.60
CA THR A 374 -1.83 -13.90 -20.86
C THR A 374 -0.70 -12.89 -21.03
N VAL A 375 0.52 -13.28 -20.62
CA VAL A 375 1.74 -12.50 -20.87
C VAL A 375 2.17 -12.59 -22.34
N GLY A 376 1.73 -13.63 -23.06
CA GLY A 376 2.02 -13.85 -24.47
C GLY A 376 1.23 -12.95 -25.44
N PRO A 377 1.46 -13.14 -26.75
CA PRO A 377 0.66 -12.48 -27.77
C PRO A 377 -0.82 -12.87 -27.66
N THR A 378 -1.69 -11.89 -27.78
CA THR A 378 -3.13 -12.10 -27.87
C THR A 378 -3.69 -11.17 -28.95
N PRO A 379 -4.75 -11.53 -29.67
CA PRO A 379 -5.34 -10.67 -30.70
C PRO A 379 -5.92 -9.38 -30.08
N PHE A 380 -6.45 -9.45 -28.89
CA PHE A 380 -6.97 -8.29 -28.13
C PHE A 380 -6.98 -8.61 -26.62
N ARG A 381 -7.15 -7.57 -25.80
CA ARG A 381 -7.15 -7.67 -24.33
C ARG A 381 -8.44 -7.20 -23.67
N ARG A 382 -9.32 -6.58 -24.46
CA ARG A 382 -10.59 -6.05 -23.97
C ARG A 382 -11.65 -6.08 -25.06
N ILE A 383 -12.89 -6.43 -24.66
CA ILE A 383 -14.13 -6.09 -25.35
C ILE A 383 -14.94 -5.29 -24.34
N GLU A 384 -15.21 -4.03 -24.67
CA GLU A 384 -16.00 -3.18 -23.78
C GLU A 384 -17.48 -3.62 -23.78
N GLN A 385 -18.15 -3.53 -22.66
CA GLN A 385 -19.57 -3.91 -22.48
C GLN A 385 -20.46 -3.20 -23.49
N GLU A 386 -20.17 -1.95 -23.83
CA GLU A 386 -20.92 -1.15 -24.79
C GLU A 386 -20.86 -1.68 -26.24
N ALA A 387 -19.86 -2.49 -26.55
CA ALA A 387 -19.78 -3.13 -27.87
C ALA A 387 -20.80 -4.25 -28.06
N ILE A 388 -21.43 -4.70 -26.98
CA ILE A 388 -22.43 -5.78 -26.98
C ILE A 388 -23.83 -5.19 -26.95
N PRO A 389 -24.72 -5.52 -27.92
CA PRO A 389 -26.06 -4.95 -27.96
C PRO A 389 -26.88 -5.27 -26.69
N LEU A 390 -27.51 -4.26 -26.09
CA LEU A 390 -28.34 -4.41 -24.89
C LEU A 390 -29.50 -5.39 -25.07
N ALA A 391 -30.07 -5.47 -26.28
CA ALA A 391 -31.12 -6.46 -26.61
C ALA A 391 -30.60 -7.91 -26.47
N HIS A 392 -29.36 -8.16 -26.84
CA HIS A 392 -28.74 -9.47 -26.65
C HIS A 392 -28.52 -9.78 -25.16
N ALA A 393 -28.04 -8.78 -24.39
CA ALA A 393 -27.90 -8.92 -22.95
C ALA A 393 -29.26 -9.21 -22.26
N ALA A 394 -30.33 -8.54 -22.69
CA ALA A 394 -31.68 -8.81 -22.17
C ALA A 394 -32.16 -10.23 -22.51
N THR A 395 -31.89 -10.73 -23.72
CA THR A 395 -32.23 -12.11 -24.12
C THR A 395 -31.47 -13.11 -23.25
N ARG A 396 -30.15 -12.95 -23.10
CA ARG A 396 -29.34 -13.83 -22.25
C ARG A 396 -29.82 -13.80 -20.78
N LEU A 397 -30.26 -12.65 -20.29
CA LEU A 397 -30.79 -12.52 -18.93
C LEU A 397 -32.14 -13.31 -18.79
N LEU A 398 -32.99 -13.27 -19.78
CA LEU A 398 -34.22 -14.05 -19.83
C LEU A 398 -33.94 -15.56 -19.87
N ASP A 399 -32.96 -16.02 -20.65
CA ASP A 399 -32.56 -17.42 -20.73
C ASP A 399 -32.07 -17.95 -19.37
N VAL A 400 -31.23 -17.15 -18.67
CA VAL A 400 -30.80 -17.47 -17.29
C VAL A 400 -32.00 -17.53 -16.36
N SER A 401 -33.06 -16.72 -16.57
CA SER A 401 -34.25 -16.72 -15.74
C SER A 401 -35.11 -17.96 -15.96
N ALA A 402 -35.13 -18.51 -17.18
CA ALA A 402 -35.93 -19.67 -17.57
C ALA A 402 -35.27 -21.01 -17.16
N SER A 403 -33.94 -21.08 -17.11
CA SER A 403 -33.15 -22.30 -16.90
C SER A 403 -33.26 -22.95 -15.52
N SER A 404 -34.18 -22.57 -14.65
CA SER A 404 -34.29 -23.06 -13.27
C SER A 404 -35.71 -23.35 -12.85
N HIS A 405 -36.40 -24.15 -13.64
CA HIS A 405 -37.44 -25.00 -13.10
C HIS A 405 -36.94 -26.44 -13.14
N PRO A 406 -36.63 -27.05 -11.95
CA PRO A 406 -36.46 -28.50 -11.87
C PRO A 406 -37.76 -29.21 -12.16
#